data_3659bb2cdd7f1f20f173fdd521651fa3
#
_entry.id   3659bb2cdd7f1f20f173fdd521651fa3
#
_cell.length_a   1.000
_cell.length_b   1.000
_cell.length_c   1.000
_cell.angle_alpha   90.00
_cell.angle_beta   90.00
_cell.angle_gamma   90.00
#
_symmetry.space_group_name_H-M   'P 1'
#
loop_
_entity.id
_entity.type
_entity.pdbx_description
1 polymer ?
#
loop_
_entity_poly.entity_id
_entity_poly.type
_entity_poly.pdbx_seq_one_letter_code
_entity_poly.pdbx_strand_id
1 'polypeptide(L)'
;ARSAKALADQAEEFSNLAKNIIVKIPATSVGVKAIEDATYRGVSVNVTVSFSVPQAVATGEAIERGLKRREAEGKDVSTMGPVVTLMGGRLDDWLKIVAKRDKLFIDPGHLEWGGVAALKRAYQEFQARGLRARVLSAAFRNVLQWSELVGGDLVVSPPFAWQKLINDSGYKVVERINEPVAPEIMETLLSIPEFVRAYEPDGMTPEEFDTFGATRRTLRGFLQADADLDALVRDVIMPQP
;
A
#
# COMPACT_ATOMS: atom_id res chain seq x y z
N ALA A 1 17.09 -2.62 5.00
CA ALA A 1 18.17 -1.68 4.68
C ALA A 1 17.90 -0.33 5.33
N ARG A 2 18.96 0.40 5.71
CA ARG A 2 18.84 1.68 6.44
C ARG A 2 19.08 2.91 5.55
N SER A 3 19.35 2.71 4.26
CA SER A 3 19.57 3.80 3.32
C SER A 3 18.84 3.57 2.00
N ALA A 4 18.52 4.64 1.29
CA ALA A 4 17.86 4.57 -0.01
C ALA A 4 18.72 3.79 -1.02
N LYS A 5 20.04 4.06 -1.03
CA LYS A 5 20.97 3.33 -1.90
C LYS A 5 20.96 1.84 -1.62
N ALA A 6 21.08 1.41 -0.37
CA ALA A 6 21.10 -0.01 -0.02
C ALA A 6 19.77 -0.72 -0.36
N LEU A 7 18.62 -0.03 -0.23
CA LEU A 7 17.31 -0.57 -0.67
C LEU A 7 17.26 -0.72 -2.20
N ALA A 8 17.75 0.26 -2.95
CA ALA A 8 17.76 0.22 -4.40
C ALA A 8 18.76 -0.84 -4.92
N ASP A 9 19.93 -0.96 -4.31
CA ASP A 9 20.93 -2.00 -4.65
C ASP A 9 20.34 -3.41 -4.45
N GLN A 10 19.69 -3.66 -3.30
CA GLN A 10 19.03 -4.94 -3.02
C GLN A 10 17.84 -5.19 -3.96
N ALA A 11 17.10 -4.15 -4.32
CA ALA A 11 16.00 -4.29 -5.26
C ALA A 11 16.49 -4.69 -6.65
N GLU A 12 17.57 -4.12 -7.13
CA GLU A 12 18.21 -4.48 -8.39
C GLU A 12 18.74 -5.93 -8.35
N GLU A 13 19.43 -6.33 -7.28
CA GLU A 13 19.88 -7.71 -7.07
C GLU A 13 18.72 -8.70 -7.16
N PHE A 14 17.64 -8.46 -6.44
CA PHE A 14 16.47 -9.37 -6.44
C PHE A 14 15.73 -9.38 -7.78
N SER A 15 15.65 -8.27 -8.49
CA SER A 15 15.02 -8.22 -9.81
C SER A 15 15.77 -9.06 -10.84
N ASN A 16 17.08 -9.23 -10.68
CA ASN A 16 17.92 -10.01 -11.58
C ASN A 16 17.85 -11.53 -11.36
N LEU A 17 17.21 -12.00 -10.27
CA LEU A 17 17.08 -13.43 -10.00
C LEU A 17 16.17 -14.15 -11.02
N ALA A 18 15.09 -13.50 -11.48
CA ALA A 18 14.24 -14.02 -12.54
C ALA A 18 13.38 -12.91 -13.17
N LYS A 19 13.00 -13.08 -14.45
CA LYS A 19 12.24 -12.09 -15.24
C LYS A 19 10.83 -11.81 -14.69
N ASN A 20 10.26 -12.73 -13.93
CA ASN A 20 8.91 -12.63 -13.35
C ASN A 20 8.90 -12.12 -11.90
N ILE A 21 10.00 -11.53 -11.43
CA ILE A 21 10.08 -10.95 -10.09
C ILE A 21 9.72 -9.46 -10.15
N ILE A 22 8.81 -9.04 -9.28
CA ILE A 22 8.55 -7.65 -8.93
C ILE A 22 8.99 -7.43 -7.49
N VAL A 23 9.77 -6.40 -7.22
CA VAL A 23 10.42 -6.20 -5.92
C VAL A 23 9.61 -5.27 -5.04
N LYS A 24 9.35 -5.68 -3.79
CA LYS A 24 8.63 -4.85 -2.81
C LYS A 24 9.59 -3.88 -2.11
N ILE A 25 9.22 -2.58 -2.12
CA ILE A 25 9.91 -1.51 -1.37
C ILE A 25 8.89 -0.79 -0.49
N PRO A 26 9.17 -0.59 0.82
CA PRO A 26 8.22 0.08 1.71
C PRO A 26 8.13 1.59 1.46
N ALA A 27 6.92 2.16 1.59
CA ALA A 27 6.64 3.61 1.49
C ALA A 27 7.05 4.33 2.79
N THR A 28 8.32 4.30 3.11
CA THR A 28 8.97 5.05 4.21
C THR A 28 9.67 6.29 3.64
N SER A 29 10.12 7.20 4.50
CA SER A 29 10.89 8.38 4.08
C SER A 29 12.10 8.03 3.20
N VAL A 30 12.81 6.97 3.59
CA VAL A 30 13.96 6.43 2.85
C VAL A 30 13.50 5.65 1.62
N GLY A 31 12.37 4.92 1.74
CA GLY A 31 11.79 4.11 0.68
C GLY A 31 11.36 4.92 -0.54
N VAL A 32 10.79 6.11 -0.37
CA VAL A 32 10.40 7.00 -1.49
C VAL A 32 11.60 7.28 -2.40
N LYS A 33 12.76 7.60 -1.82
CA LYS A 33 14.00 7.85 -2.57
C LYS A 33 14.52 6.58 -3.24
N ALA A 34 14.43 5.44 -2.55
CA ALA A 34 14.84 4.14 -3.09
C ALA A 34 13.97 3.70 -4.26
N ILE A 35 12.65 3.96 -4.21
CA ILE A 35 11.70 3.64 -5.27
C ILE A 35 12.04 4.39 -6.55
N GLU A 36 12.37 5.68 -6.49
CA GLU A 36 12.80 6.44 -7.65
C GLU A 36 14.07 5.85 -8.26
N ASP A 37 15.08 5.57 -7.44
CA ASP A 37 16.36 5.06 -7.91
C ASP A 37 16.24 3.63 -8.47
N ALA A 38 15.52 2.73 -7.80
CA ALA A 38 15.26 1.38 -8.28
C ALA A 38 14.49 1.40 -9.62
N THR A 39 13.47 2.24 -9.75
CA THR A 39 12.73 2.40 -11.00
C THR A 39 13.62 2.93 -12.11
N TYR A 40 14.46 3.93 -11.83
CA TYR A 40 15.46 4.42 -12.79
C TYR A 40 16.43 3.32 -13.23
N ARG A 41 16.82 2.39 -12.37
CA ARG A 41 17.67 1.22 -12.73
C ARG A 41 16.93 0.15 -13.53
N GLY A 42 15.61 0.25 -13.69
CA GLY A 42 14.78 -0.67 -14.49
C GLY A 42 14.06 -1.74 -13.69
N VAL A 43 14.03 -1.58 -12.36
CA VAL A 43 13.31 -2.50 -11.50
C VAL A 43 11.82 -2.18 -11.53
N SER A 44 10.97 -3.17 -11.84
CA SER A 44 9.54 -3.08 -11.58
C SER A 44 9.30 -3.18 -10.08
N VAL A 45 8.81 -2.10 -9.47
CA VAL A 45 8.61 -2.05 -8.02
C VAL A 45 7.14 -2.30 -7.64
N ASN A 46 6.93 -2.97 -6.52
CA ASN A 46 5.66 -3.01 -5.80
C ASN A 46 5.84 -2.24 -4.49
N VAL A 47 5.26 -1.06 -4.41
CA VAL A 47 5.27 -0.28 -3.17
C VAL A 47 4.47 -1.02 -2.11
N THR A 48 4.99 -1.11 -0.89
CA THR A 48 4.31 -1.76 0.25
C THR A 48 4.44 -0.92 1.52
N VAL A 49 3.88 -1.36 2.64
CA VAL A 49 3.83 -0.57 3.89
C VAL A 49 3.28 0.83 3.62
N SER A 50 2.24 0.87 2.80
CA SER A 50 1.52 2.07 2.40
C SER A 50 0.04 1.90 2.76
N PHE A 51 -0.53 2.91 3.40
CA PHE A 51 -1.89 2.88 3.98
C PHE A 51 -2.66 4.15 3.65
N SER A 52 -1.99 5.16 3.12
CA SER A 52 -2.50 6.52 2.99
C SER A 52 -2.35 7.04 1.58
N VAL A 53 -3.19 8.02 1.23
CA VAL A 53 -3.12 8.72 -0.06
C VAL A 53 -1.79 9.46 -0.23
N PRO A 54 -1.27 10.21 0.81
CA PRO A 54 0.07 10.83 0.70
C PRO A 54 1.18 9.84 0.36
N GLN A 55 1.19 8.64 1.00
CA GLN A 55 2.18 7.62 0.68
C GLN A 55 2.05 7.12 -0.76
N ALA A 56 0.82 6.89 -1.22
CA ALA A 56 0.55 6.45 -2.59
C ALA A 56 1.01 7.50 -3.60
N VAL A 57 0.63 8.76 -3.42
CA VAL A 57 0.99 9.87 -4.31
C VAL A 57 2.50 10.06 -4.35
N ALA A 58 3.17 10.18 -3.20
CA ALA A 58 4.61 10.42 -3.14
C ALA A 58 5.42 9.29 -3.82
N THR A 59 4.98 8.04 -3.64
CA THR A 59 5.65 6.88 -4.26
C THR A 59 5.30 6.72 -5.73
N GLY A 60 4.06 7.02 -6.14
CA GLY A 60 3.66 7.07 -7.53
C GLY A 60 4.44 8.13 -8.32
N GLU A 61 4.63 9.32 -7.74
CA GLU A 61 5.46 10.39 -8.33
C GLU A 61 6.95 10.00 -8.37
N ALA A 62 7.47 9.29 -7.36
CA ALA A 62 8.84 8.78 -7.36
C ALA A 62 9.05 7.76 -8.50
N ILE A 63 8.10 6.85 -8.70
CA ILE A 63 8.10 5.94 -9.86
C ILE A 63 8.10 6.73 -11.16
N GLU A 64 7.22 7.71 -11.30
CA GLU A 64 7.10 8.52 -12.51
C GLU A 64 8.41 9.29 -12.83
N ARG A 65 9.07 9.84 -11.81
CA ARG A 65 10.40 10.48 -11.99
C ARG A 65 11.45 9.47 -12.45
N GLY A 66 11.46 8.27 -11.85
CA GLY A 66 12.38 7.19 -12.26
C GLY A 66 12.18 6.76 -13.71
N LEU A 67 10.92 6.58 -14.15
CA LEU A 67 10.57 6.26 -15.52
C LEU A 67 11.01 7.38 -16.51
N LYS A 68 10.69 8.64 -16.22
CA LYS A 68 11.09 9.78 -17.05
C LYS A 68 12.61 9.91 -17.19
N ARG A 69 13.37 9.65 -16.11
CA ARG A 69 14.85 9.64 -16.18
C ARG A 69 15.36 8.54 -17.12
N ARG A 70 14.73 7.35 -17.12
CA ARG A 70 15.08 6.27 -18.05
C ARG A 70 14.81 6.66 -19.50
N GLU A 71 13.63 7.19 -19.78
CA GLU A 71 13.21 7.62 -21.12
C GLU A 71 14.12 8.73 -21.66
N ALA A 72 14.52 9.68 -20.81
CA ALA A 72 15.45 10.74 -21.19
C ALA A 72 16.83 10.22 -21.62
N GLU A 73 17.23 9.03 -21.15
CA GLU A 73 18.45 8.33 -21.54
C GLU A 73 18.23 7.28 -22.64
N GLY A 74 17.05 7.23 -23.26
CA GLY A 74 16.72 6.25 -24.30
C GLY A 74 16.58 4.80 -23.78
N LYS A 75 16.43 4.58 -22.48
CA LYS A 75 16.25 3.26 -21.90
C LYS A 75 14.80 2.82 -21.98
N ASP A 76 14.57 1.57 -22.36
CA ASP A 76 13.22 1.00 -22.49
C ASP A 76 12.48 0.93 -21.14
N VAL A 77 11.21 1.32 -21.15
CA VAL A 77 10.27 1.23 -20.02
C VAL A 77 9.03 0.38 -20.37
N SER A 78 8.91 -0.12 -21.59
CA SER A 78 7.70 -0.78 -22.11
C SER A 78 7.33 -2.07 -21.36
N THR A 79 8.31 -2.75 -20.79
CA THR A 79 8.14 -3.98 -20.02
C THR A 79 7.98 -3.76 -18.53
N MET A 80 8.08 -2.52 -18.06
CA MET A 80 7.96 -2.18 -16.65
C MET A 80 6.50 -2.08 -16.22
N GLY A 81 6.16 -2.76 -15.12
CA GLY A 81 4.79 -2.78 -14.57
C GLY A 81 4.76 -2.42 -13.08
N PRO A 82 5.19 -1.20 -12.69
CA PRO A 82 5.20 -0.83 -11.27
C PRO A 82 3.78 -0.71 -10.72
N VAL A 83 3.61 -1.09 -9.45
CA VAL A 83 2.36 -0.95 -8.72
C VAL A 83 2.56 -0.28 -7.38
N VAL A 84 1.55 0.44 -6.92
CA VAL A 84 1.52 1.07 -5.59
C VAL A 84 0.42 0.40 -4.77
N THR A 85 0.83 -0.43 -3.82
CA THR A 85 -0.11 -1.13 -2.95
C THR A 85 -0.57 -0.22 -1.81
N LEU A 86 -1.89 -0.04 -1.67
CA LEU A 86 -2.49 0.41 -0.41
C LEU A 86 -3.03 -0.80 0.35
N MET A 87 -2.60 -0.93 1.60
CA MET A 87 -3.03 -2.00 2.50
C MET A 87 -4.29 -1.54 3.25
N GLY A 88 -5.42 -1.40 2.53
CA GLY A 88 -6.65 -0.77 3.02
C GLY A 88 -7.14 -1.33 4.34
N GLY A 89 -7.24 -2.66 4.49
CA GLY A 89 -7.70 -3.25 5.73
C GLY A 89 -6.76 -3.02 6.93
N ARG A 90 -5.48 -2.71 6.72
CA ARG A 90 -4.59 -2.28 7.82
C ARG A 90 -4.81 -0.84 8.22
N LEU A 91 -5.28 0.01 7.32
CA LEU A 91 -5.77 1.34 7.68
C LEU A 91 -7.04 1.21 8.54
N ASP A 92 -7.99 0.35 8.14
CA ASP A 92 -9.20 0.07 8.93
C ASP A 92 -8.85 -0.43 10.34
N ASP A 93 -7.92 -1.39 10.44
CA ASP A 93 -7.41 -1.88 11.74
C ASP A 93 -6.82 -0.75 12.60
N TRP A 94 -6.09 0.18 11.98
CA TRP A 94 -5.52 1.33 12.68
C TRP A 94 -6.59 2.30 13.16
N LEU A 95 -7.56 2.64 12.32
CA LEU A 95 -8.67 3.53 12.69
C LEU A 95 -9.51 2.97 13.84
N LYS A 96 -9.74 1.66 13.88
CA LYS A 96 -10.39 0.98 15.01
C LYS A 96 -9.62 1.14 16.32
N ILE A 97 -8.28 1.07 16.25
CA ILE A 97 -7.41 1.30 17.40
C ILE A 97 -7.50 2.76 17.86
N VAL A 98 -7.45 3.71 16.93
CA VAL A 98 -7.58 5.14 17.22
C VAL A 98 -8.93 5.43 17.85
N ALA A 99 -10.02 4.94 17.27
CA ALA A 99 -11.37 5.14 17.80
C ALA A 99 -11.51 4.61 19.23
N LYS A 100 -10.94 3.44 19.54
CA LYS A 100 -10.92 2.87 20.87
C LYS A 100 -10.04 3.67 21.84
N ARG A 101 -8.85 4.08 21.43
CA ARG A 101 -7.89 4.85 22.23
C ARG A 101 -8.50 6.19 22.65
N ASP A 102 -9.12 6.87 21.70
CA ASP A 102 -9.64 8.22 21.85
C ASP A 102 -11.11 8.23 22.31
N LYS A 103 -11.68 7.05 22.57
CA LYS A 103 -13.06 6.85 23.03
C LYS A 103 -14.09 7.54 22.15
N LEU A 104 -13.90 7.47 20.84
CA LEU A 104 -14.81 8.08 19.87
C LEU A 104 -16.14 7.32 19.85
N PHE A 105 -17.25 8.07 19.94
CA PHE A 105 -18.60 7.51 19.82
C PHE A 105 -19.04 7.60 18.34
N ILE A 106 -18.74 6.56 17.59
CA ILE A 106 -18.99 6.47 16.15
C ILE A 106 -19.54 5.09 15.78
N ASP A 107 -20.24 4.98 14.65
CA ASP A 107 -20.65 3.68 14.12
C ASP A 107 -19.41 2.87 13.70
N PRO A 108 -19.18 1.68 14.28
CA PRO A 108 -18.04 0.86 13.90
C PRO A 108 -18.11 0.37 12.45
N GLY A 109 -19.29 0.29 11.82
CA GLY A 109 -19.44 -0.04 10.41
C GLY A 109 -18.82 1.01 9.49
N HIS A 110 -18.81 2.28 9.87
CA HIS A 110 -18.16 3.34 9.08
C HIS A 110 -16.65 3.18 9.01
N LEU A 111 -16.02 2.59 10.04
CA LEU A 111 -14.57 2.32 10.04
C LEU A 111 -14.14 1.26 9.02
N GLU A 112 -15.05 0.42 8.55
CA GLU A 112 -14.77 -0.58 7.51
C GLU A 112 -14.56 0.06 6.11
N TRP A 113 -14.85 1.36 5.98
CA TRP A 113 -14.72 2.11 4.74
C TRP A 113 -13.46 2.96 4.65
N GLY A 114 -12.67 3.07 5.72
CA GLY A 114 -11.50 3.93 5.74
C GLY A 114 -10.49 3.59 4.64
N GLY A 115 -10.17 2.29 4.52
CA GLY A 115 -9.27 1.79 3.49
C GLY A 115 -9.83 1.92 2.07
N VAL A 116 -11.13 1.71 1.89
CA VAL A 116 -11.81 1.87 0.59
C VAL A 116 -11.82 3.33 0.16
N ALA A 117 -12.15 4.24 1.07
CA ALA A 117 -12.14 5.68 0.79
C ALA A 117 -10.74 6.14 0.36
N ALA A 118 -9.69 5.71 1.08
CA ALA A 118 -8.30 6.02 0.72
C ALA A 118 -7.90 5.40 -0.64
N LEU A 119 -8.33 4.18 -0.95
CA LEU A 119 -8.07 3.52 -2.24
C LEU A 119 -8.73 4.27 -3.40
N LYS A 120 -10.03 4.62 -3.28
CA LYS A 120 -10.74 5.40 -4.29
C LYS A 120 -10.09 6.77 -4.50
N ARG A 121 -9.73 7.46 -3.41
CA ARG A 121 -9.04 8.76 -3.48
C ARG A 121 -7.67 8.64 -4.14
N ALA A 122 -6.86 7.65 -3.77
CA ALA A 122 -5.57 7.41 -4.41
C ALA A 122 -5.71 7.10 -5.91
N TYR A 123 -6.70 6.30 -6.29
CA TYR A 123 -7.00 6.02 -7.70
C TYR A 123 -7.32 7.31 -8.46
N GLN A 124 -8.18 8.18 -7.92
CA GLN A 124 -8.49 9.49 -8.52
C GLN A 124 -7.25 10.38 -8.67
N GLU A 125 -6.40 10.44 -7.65
CA GLU A 125 -5.14 11.19 -7.69
C GLU A 125 -4.20 10.66 -8.78
N PHE A 126 -4.09 9.35 -8.94
CA PHE A 126 -3.27 8.73 -9.98
C PHE A 126 -3.77 9.09 -11.37
N GLN A 127 -5.09 9.03 -11.60
CA GLN A 127 -5.69 9.44 -12.88
C GLN A 127 -5.47 10.94 -13.14
N ALA A 128 -5.74 11.80 -12.16
CA ALA A 128 -5.61 13.25 -12.30
C ALA A 128 -4.17 13.69 -12.58
N ARG A 129 -3.18 13.00 -11.99
CA ARG A 129 -1.75 13.29 -12.16
C ARG A 129 -1.11 12.56 -13.35
N GLY A 130 -1.84 11.67 -14.02
CA GLY A 130 -1.31 10.86 -15.14
C GLY A 130 -0.16 9.93 -14.71
N LEU A 131 -0.22 9.38 -13.49
CA LEU A 131 0.80 8.45 -12.97
C LEU A 131 0.62 7.08 -13.62
N ARG A 132 1.71 6.52 -14.17
CA ARG A 132 1.71 5.26 -14.93
C ARG A 132 1.67 4.00 -14.05
N ALA A 133 2.07 4.09 -12.79
CA ALA A 133 1.92 3.00 -11.85
C ALA A 133 0.43 2.74 -11.57
N ARG A 134 0.05 1.47 -11.41
CA ARG A 134 -1.32 1.12 -11.00
C ARG A 134 -1.44 1.02 -9.49
N VAL A 135 -2.56 1.50 -8.96
CA VAL A 135 -2.93 1.26 -7.56
C VAL A 135 -3.23 -0.22 -7.36
N LEU A 136 -2.82 -0.78 -6.22
CA LEU A 136 -3.12 -2.16 -5.83
C LEU A 136 -3.78 -2.20 -4.46
N SER A 137 -4.97 -2.81 -4.39
CA SER A 137 -5.68 -3.08 -3.14
C SER A 137 -5.22 -4.38 -2.50
N ALA A 138 -4.78 -4.31 -1.24
CA ALA A 138 -4.36 -5.48 -0.47
C ALA A 138 -4.79 -5.41 1.00
N ALA A 139 -4.49 -6.48 1.75
CA ALA A 139 -4.80 -6.63 3.16
C ALA A 139 -6.31 -6.63 3.46
N PHE A 140 -7.03 -7.51 2.83
CA PHE A 140 -8.49 -7.63 2.91
C PHE A 140 -8.99 -7.91 4.34
N ARG A 141 -10.03 -7.19 4.77
CA ARG A 141 -10.78 -7.38 6.02
C ARG A 141 -12.27 -7.57 5.76
N ASN A 142 -12.75 -7.06 4.63
CA ASN A 142 -14.15 -7.16 4.22
C ASN A 142 -14.25 -7.16 2.69
N VAL A 143 -15.46 -7.40 2.18
CA VAL A 143 -15.74 -7.48 0.73
C VAL A 143 -15.58 -6.15 0.01
N LEU A 144 -15.73 -5.02 0.70
CA LEU A 144 -15.69 -3.68 0.11
C LEU A 144 -14.34 -3.37 -0.54
N GLN A 145 -13.25 -3.95 0.00
CA GLN A 145 -11.88 -3.79 -0.54
C GLN A 145 -11.69 -4.46 -1.90
N TRP A 146 -12.72 -5.14 -2.40
CA TRP A 146 -12.82 -5.66 -3.76
C TRP A 146 -14.02 -5.04 -4.48
N SER A 147 -15.24 -5.17 -3.92
CA SER A 147 -16.48 -4.82 -4.63
C SER A 147 -16.58 -3.33 -5.00
N GLU A 148 -16.06 -2.45 -4.16
CA GLU A 148 -16.08 -1.00 -4.37
C GLU A 148 -15.02 -0.51 -5.37
N LEU A 149 -14.14 -1.39 -5.82
CA LEU A 149 -13.06 -1.05 -6.75
C LEU A 149 -13.29 -1.59 -8.16
N VAL A 150 -14.39 -2.30 -8.38
CA VAL A 150 -14.76 -2.85 -9.69
C VAL A 150 -14.94 -1.73 -10.71
N GLY A 151 -14.38 -1.91 -11.91
CA GLY A 151 -14.39 -0.95 -13.02
C GLY A 151 -13.16 -0.05 -13.09
N GLY A 152 -12.30 -0.04 -12.08
CA GLY A 152 -11.05 0.72 -12.09
C GLY A 152 -9.90 -0.01 -12.79
N ASP A 153 -9.00 0.74 -13.42
CA ASP A 153 -7.70 0.21 -13.86
C ASP A 153 -6.75 0.13 -12.66
N LEU A 154 -6.96 -0.90 -11.86
CA LEU A 154 -6.17 -1.18 -10.66
C LEU A 154 -6.02 -2.69 -10.46
N VAL A 155 -5.15 -3.08 -9.56
CA VAL A 155 -4.91 -4.48 -9.20
C VAL A 155 -5.59 -4.77 -7.87
N VAL A 156 -6.23 -5.93 -7.74
CA VAL A 156 -6.71 -6.45 -6.45
C VAL A 156 -5.91 -7.70 -6.07
N SER A 157 -5.44 -7.76 -4.83
CA SER A 157 -4.64 -8.87 -4.31
C SER A 157 -5.27 -9.49 -3.06
N PRO A 158 -6.43 -10.17 -3.21
CA PRO A 158 -7.08 -10.86 -2.10
C PRO A 158 -6.29 -12.12 -1.72
N PRO A 159 -6.13 -12.43 -0.42
CA PRO A 159 -5.63 -13.72 0.03
C PRO A 159 -6.49 -14.88 -0.50
N PHE A 160 -5.92 -16.08 -0.60
CA PHE A 160 -6.59 -17.23 -1.17
C PHE A 160 -7.97 -17.53 -0.55
N ALA A 161 -8.10 -17.41 0.79
CA ALA A 161 -9.39 -17.58 1.47
C ALA A 161 -10.45 -16.58 0.98
N TRP A 162 -10.07 -15.32 0.73
CA TRP A 162 -10.95 -14.30 0.17
C TRP A 162 -11.30 -14.59 -1.29
N GLN A 163 -10.36 -15.07 -2.10
CA GLN A 163 -10.64 -15.47 -3.49
C GLN A 163 -11.74 -16.55 -3.54
N LYS A 164 -11.63 -17.57 -2.67
CA LYS A 164 -12.67 -18.60 -2.56
C LYS A 164 -14.02 -18.02 -2.14
N LEU A 165 -14.05 -17.20 -1.06
CA LEU A 165 -15.28 -16.59 -0.59
C LEU A 165 -15.96 -15.73 -1.66
N ILE A 166 -15.19 -14.92 -2.39
CA ILE A 166 -15.71 -14.07 -3.48
C ILE A 166 -16.29 -14.95 -4.59
N ASN A 167 -15.57 -15.99 -5.03
CA ASN A 167 -16.01 -16.88 -6.11
C ASN A 167 -17.26 -17.69 -5.73
N ASP A 168 -17.35 -18.13 -4.48
CA ASP A 168 -18.45 -18.97 -4.00
C ASP A 168 -19.69 -18.14 -3.56
N SER A 169 -19.55 -16.83 -3.39
CA SER A 169 -20.61 -15.97 -2.82
C SER A 169 -21.77 -15.70 -3.75
N GLY A 170 -21.61 -15.86 -5.06
CA GLY A 170 -22.60 -15.38 -6.05
C GLY A 170 -22.78 -13.87 -6.07
N TYR A 171 -21.84 -13.11 -5.46
CA TYR A 171 -21.89 -11.65 -5.41
C TYR A 171 -21.89 -11.05 -6.82
N LYS A 172 -22.85 -10.16 -7.09
CA LYS A 172 -22.94 -9.51 -8.41
C LYS A 172 -21.79 -8.53 -8.60
N VAL A 173 -21.04 -8.73 -9.68
CA VAL A 173 -20.00 -7.78 -10.11
C VAL A 173 -20.67 -6.55 -10.72
N VAL A 174 -20.52 -5.41 -10.08
CA VAL A 174 -21.08 -4.12 -10.52
C VAL A 174 -19.97 -3.08 -10.45
N GLU A 175 -19.86 -2.25 -11.46
CA GLU A 175 -18.92 -1.13 -11.46
C GLU A 175 -19.23 -0.15 -10.33
N ARG A 176 -18.23 0.14 -9.49
CA ARG A 176 -18.36 1.00 -8.30
C ARG A 176 -17.19 1.93 -8.06
N ILE A 177 -16.12 1.82 -8.84
CA ILE A 177 -14.91 2.63 -8.60
C ILE A 177 -15.21 4.13 -8.58
N ASN A 178 -16.16 4.57 -9.42
CA ASN A 178 -16.55 5.98 -9.55
C ASN A 178 -17.71 6.36 -8.61
N GLU A 179 -18.32 5.40 -7.92
CA GLU A 179 -19.37 5.68 -6.93
C GLU A 179 -18.72 6.31 -5.69
N PRO A 180 -19.20 7.45 -5.22
CA PRO A 180 -18.68 8.06 -3.99
C PRO A 180 -19.00 7.19 -2.76
N VAL A 181 -18.17 7.26 -1.75
CA VAL A 181 -18.52 6.75 -0.41
C VAL A 181 -19.67 7.61 0.15
N ALA A 182 -20.65 6.98 0.79
CA ALA A 182 -21.83 7.67 1.31
C ALA A 182 -21.44 8.85 2.22
N PRO A 183 -22.12 10.02 2.10
CA PRO A 183 -21.75 11.23 2.81
C PRO A 183 -21.67 11.05 4.33
N GLU A 184 -22.57 10.31 4.93
CA GLU A 184 -22.63 10.05 6.38
C GLU A 184 -21.41 9.22 6.85
N ILE A 185 -20.90 8.31 6.01
CA ILE A 185 -19.69 7.54 6.29
C ILE A 185 -18.48 8.47 6.21
N MET A 186 -18.41 9.28 5.16
CA MET A 186 -17.30 10.23 4.98
C MET A 186 -17.26 11.28 6.10
N GLU A 187 -18.41 11.79 6.54
CA GLU A 187 -18.50 12.71 7.67
C GLU A 187 -17.90 12.09 8.94
N THR A 188 -18.27 10.83 9.22
CA THR A 188 -17.70 10.08 10.36
C THR A 188 -16.19 9.91 10.22
N LEU A 189 -15.71 9.47 9.07
CA LEU A 189 -14.28 9.25 8.84
C LEU A 189 -13.48 10.55 8.93
N LEU A 190 -13.97 11.64 8.35
CA LEU A 190 -13.33 12.95 8.37
C LEU A 190 -13.33 13.60 9.78
N SER A 191 -14.16 13.12 10.70
CA SER A 191 -14.10 13.54 12.10
C SER A 191 -12.88 12.96 12.85
N ILE A 192 -12.18 11.97 12.25
CA ILE A 192 -11.02 11.29 12.84
C ILE A 192 -9.73 11.93 12.28
N PRO A 193 -8.95 12.67 13.10
CA PRO A 193 -7.74 13.34 12.60
C PRO A 193 -6.72 12.41 11.91
N GLU A 194 -6.56 11.19 12.42
CA GLU A 194 -5.69 10.18 11.80
C GLU A 194 -6.18 9.73 10.42
N PHE A 195 -7.51 9.70 10.20
CA PHE A 195 -8.05 9.43 8.87
C PHE A 195 -7.82 10.61 7.93
N VAL A 196 -8.05 11.85 8.36
CA VAL A 196 -7.77 13.05 7.56
C VAL A 196 -6.32 13.05 7.08
N ARG A 197 -5.36 12.77 7.97
CA ARG A 197 -3.94 12.63 7.60
C ARG A 197 -3.68 11.54 6.56
N ALA A 198 -4.45 10.46 6.59
CA ALA A 198 -4.30 9.36 5.63
C ALA A 198 -5.04 9.60 4.31
N TYR A 199 -6.07 10.43 4.31
CA TYR A 199 -6.97 10.63 3.17
C TYR A 199 -6.60 11.84 2.30
N GLU A 200 -6.20 12.96 2.92
CA GLU A 200 -5.81 14.16 2.17
C GLU A 200 -4.46 13.94 1.48
N PRO A 201 -4.33 14.28 0.18
CA PRO A 201 -3.09 14.04 -0.58
C PRO A 201 -1.85 14.71 0.01
N ASP A 202 -2.02 15.79 0.74
CA ASP A 202 -1.00 16.58 1.45
C ASP A 202 -1.06 16.38 2.99
N GLY A 203 -1.84 15.41 3.47
CA GLY A 203 -2.05 15.16 4.90
C GLY A 203 -0.79 14.70 5.66
N MET A 204 0.25 14.27 4.95
CA MET A 204 1.57 13.92 5.51
C MET A 204 2.68 14.16 4.49
N THR A 205 3.84 14.62 4.97
CA THR A 205 5.07 14.65 4.18
C THR A 205 5.78 13.28 4.20
N PRO A 206 6.69 13.00 3.27
CA PRO A 206 7.46 11.75 3.28
C PRO A 206 8.23 11.50 4.59
N GLU A 207 8.68 12.55 5.26
CA GLU A 207 9.39 12.49 6.56
C GLU A 207 8.48 11.99 7.68
N GLU A 208 7.17 12.22 7.57
CA GLU A 208 6.17 11.80 8.56
C GLU A 208 5.70 10.35 8.36
N PHE A 209 5.95 9.72 7.21
CA PHE A 209 5.47 8.35 6.92
C PHE A 209 5.95 7.33 7.96
N ASP A 210 7.20 7.48 8.43
CA ASP A 210 7.80 6.55 9.41
C ASP A 210 7.16 6.68 10.80
N THR A 211 6.51 7.80 11.09
CA THR A 211 5.83 8.06 12.36
C THR A 211 4.33 7.79 12.32
N PHE A 212 3.75 7.60 11.15
CA PHE A 212 2.34 7.26 11.00
C PHE A 212 2.02 5.93 11.69
N GLY A 213 0.95 5.90 12.48
CA GLY A 213 0.64 4.77 13.36
C GLY A 213 0.49 3.43 12.65
N ALA A 214 -0.19 3.39 11.49
CA ALA A 214 -0.33 2.17 10.70
C ALA A 214 1.03 1.68 10.17
N THR A 215 1.93 2.59 9.76
CA THR A 215 3.29 2.29 9.33
C THR A 215 4.09 1.65 10.46
N ARG A 216 4.15 2.34 11.61
CA ARG A 216 4.92 1.84 12.78
C ARG A 216 4.43 0.47 13.26
N ARG A 217 3.10 0.29 13.33
CA ARG A 217 2.51 -0.99 13.73
C ARG A 217 2.90 -2.11 12.77
N THR A 218 2.83 -1.85 11.46
CA THR A 218 3.16 -2.86 10.45
C THR A 218 4.64 -3.21 10.45
N LEU A 219 5.53 -2.21 10.47
CA LEU A 219 6.98 -2.44 10.53
C LEU A 219 7.37 -3.21 11.80
N ARG A 220 6.80 -2.85 12.95
CA ARG A 220 7.05 -3.59 14.19
C ARG A 220 6.62 -5.06 14.08
N GLY A 221 5.46 -5.33 13.45
CA GLY A 221 5.01 -6.71 13.23
C GLY A 221 5.93 -7.50 12.31
N PHE A 222 6.47 -6.86 11.27
CA PHE A 222 7.42 -7.53 10.36
C PHE A 222 8.76 -7.82 11.04
N LEU A 223 9.29 -6.87 11.82
CA LEU A 223 10.52 -7.09 12.60
C LEU A 223 10.35 -8.20 13.64
N GLN A 224 9.17 -8.30 14.26
CA GLN A 224 8.89 -9.39 15.19
C GLN A 224 8.84 -10.73 14.46
N ALA A 225 8.16 -10.81 13.31
CA ALA A 225 8.09 -12.04 12.52
C ALA A 225 9.47 -12.50 12.01
N ASP A 226 10.35 -11.57 11.68
CA ASP A 226 11.76 -11.85 11.32
C ASP A 226 12.52 -12.46 12.50
N ALA A 227 12.41 -11.84 13.69
CA ALA A 227 13.01 -12.36 14.90
C ALA A 227 12.45 -13.76 15.31
N ASP A 228 11.16 -13.98 15.11
CA ASP A 228 10.52 -15.27 15.39
C ASP A 228 11.02 -16.36 14.43
N LEU A 229 11.24 -16.02 13.15
CA LEU A 229 11.83 -16.92 12.16
C LEU A 229 13.27 -17.26 12.52
N ASP A 230 14.07 -16.26 12.89
CA ASP A 230 15.45 -16.47 13.34
C ASP A 230 15.52 -17.40 14.58
N ALA A 231 14.58 -17.24 15.51
CA ALA A 231 14.47 -18.11 16.69
C ALA A 231 14.15 -19.56 16.27
N LEU A 232 13.17 -19.74 15.37
CA LEU A 232 12.82 -21.06 14.86
C LEU A 232 13.99 -21.74 14.13
N VAL A 233 14.69 -21.02 13.29
CA VAL A 233 15.89 -21.54 12.58
C VAL A 233 16.96 -21.94 13.58
N ARG A 234 17.21 -21.12 14.60
CA ARG A 234 18.18 -21.42 15.67
C ARG A 234 17.82 -22.70 16.41
N ASP A 235 16.56 -22.88 16.77
CA ASP A 235 16.09 -24.09 17.48
C ASP A 235 16.24 -25.36 16.65
N VAL A 236 16.17 -25.25 15.30
CA VAL A 236 16.42 -26.37 14.39
C VAL A 236 17.92 -26.67 14.26
N ILE A 237 18.78 -25.65 14.16
CA ILE A 237 20.23 -25.81 13.97
C ILE A 237 20.91 -26.19 15.29
N MET A 238 20.45 -25.64 16.39
CA MET A 238 20.97 -25.86 17.75
C MET A 238 19.84 -26.20 18.69
N PRO A 239 19.28 -27.41 18.62
CA PRO A 239 18.19 -27.80 19.50
C PRO A 239 18.63 -27.78 20.96
N GLN A 240 17.70 -27.43 21.86
CA GLN A 240 17.97 -27.48 23.30
C GLN A 240 18.27 -28.92 23.71
N PRO A 241 19.24 -29.15 24.62
CA PRO A 241 19.63 -30.48 25.06
C PRO A 241 18.49 -31.21 25.80
#